data_84af89c43db23d6ab24901988e19961d
#
_entry.id   84af89c43db23d6ab24901988e19961d
#
_cell.length_a   1.000
_cell.length_b   1.000
_cell.length_c   1.000
_cell.angle_alpha   90.00
_cell.angle_beta   90.00
_cell.angle_gamma   90.00
#
_symmetry.space_group_name_H-M   'P 1'
#
loop_
_entity.id
_entity.type
_entity.pdbx_description
1 polymer ?
#
loop_
_entity_poly.entity_id
_entity_poly.type
_entity_poly.pdbx_seq_one_letter_code
_entity_poly.pdbx_strand_id
1 'polypeptide(L)'
;MKKVVLSFTFSLFFIGATLANNPEEMTVKSSIVCEMCKETIEEGLAYEKGIKRVQVDVEANTIYVKYNDKKLTETEIKELISKLGYAADEVKPDKEAYNNLHGCCQKPGACGGK
;
A
#
# COMPACT_ATOMS: atom_id res chain seq x y z
N MET A 1 -56.80 36.23 -22.82
CA MET A 1 -56.25 35.22 -21.95
C MET A 1 -54.97 34.72 -22.61
N LYS A 2 -53.87 35.12 -22.07
CA LYS A 2 -52.56 34.65 -22.55
C LYS A 2 -52.21 33.37 -21.82
N LYS A 3 -52.19 32.25 -22.55
CA LYS A 3 -51.72 31.00 -22.00
C LYS A 3 -50.20 31.04 -21.98
N VAL A 4 -49.64 31.16 -20.80
CA VAL A 4 -48.18 31.01 -20.60
C VAL A 4 -47.90 29.50 -20.62
N VAL A 5 -47.33 29.02 -21.69
CA VAL A 5 -46.81 27.67 -21.75
C VAL A 5 -45.44 27.71 -21.11
N LEU A 6 -45.39 27.26 -19.86
CA LEU A 6 -44.15 27.08 -19.15
C LEU A 6 -43.49 25.81 -19.71
N SER A 7 -42.58 26.01 -20.66
CA SER A 7 -41.74 24.93 -21.14
C SER A 7 -40.71 24.58 -20.06
N PHE A 8 -41.02 23.53 -19.32
CA PHE A 8 -40.11 22.96 -18.35
C PHE A 8 -39.10 22.10 -19.11
N THR A 9 -38.01 22.71 -19.55
CA THR A 9 -36.86 21.95 -20.05
C THR A 9 -36.22 21.21 -18.88
N PHE A 10 -36.58 19.95 -18.76
CA PHE A 10 -35.92 19.03 -17.84
C PHE A 10 -34.53 18.76 -18.41
N SER A 11 -33.57 19.57 -17.95
CA SER A 11 -32.17 19.34 -18.25
C SER A 11 -31.74 18.11 -17.50
N LEU A 12 -31.66 16.99 -18.21
CA LEU A 12 -31.09 15.76 -17.71
C LEU A 12 -29.58 16.00 -17.52
N PHE A 13 -29.23 16.35 -16.29
CA PHE A 13 -27.82 16.42 -15.90
C PHE A 13 -27.30 14.99 -15.84
N PHE A 14 -26.72 14.54 -16.93
CA PHE A 14 -25.97 13.31 -16.97
C PHE A 14 -24.71 13.55 -16.14
N ILE A 15 -24.80 13.22 -14.85
CA ILE A 15 -23.59 13.09 -14.03
C ILE A 15 -22.90 11.84 -14.56
N GLY A 16 -22.01 12.06 -15.51
CA GLY A 16 -21.08 11.04 -15.91
C GLY A 16 -20.25 10.66 -14.67
N ALA A 17 -20.54 9.50 -14.09
CA ALA A 17 -19.66 8.92 -13.11
C ALA A 17 -18.35 8.65 -13.85
N THR A 18 -17.42 9.57 -13.74
CA THR A 18 -16.05 9.31 -14.09
C THR A 18 -15.57 8.24 -13.13
N LEU A 19 -15.44 7.02 -13.63
CA LEU A 19 -14.69 5.95 -12.95
C LEU A 19 -13.23 6.39 -12.95
N ALA A 20 -12.90 7.37 -12.13
CA ALA A 20 -11.53 7.71 -11.85
C ALA A 20 -10.93 6.51 -11.12
N ASN A 21 -9.93 5.87 -11.73
CA ASN A 21 -9.09 4.91 -11.06
C ASN A 21 -8.26 5.67 -10.02
N ASN A 22 -8.89 6.01 -8.90
CA ASN A 22 -8.19 6.62 -7.80
C ASN A 22 -7.32 5.55 -7.17
N PRO A 23 -6.01 5.74 -7.13
CA PRO A 23 -5.16 4.83 -6.40
C PRO A 23 -5.54 4.86 -4.93
N GLU A 24 -5.71 3.70 -4.34
CA GLU A 24 -5.90 3.56 -2.90
C GLU A 24 -4.56 3.70 -2.18
N GLU A 25 -4.64 4.13 -0.95
CA GLU A 25 -3.48 4.33 -0.09
C GLU A 25 -3.68 3.57 1.22
N MET A 26 -2.63 2.91 1.68
CA MET A 26 -2.64 2.27 2.99
C MET A 26 -1.31 2.47 3.70
N THR A 27 -1.36 2.42 5.02
CA THR A 27 -0.18 2.42 5.87
C THR A 27 -0.21 1.19 6.76
N VAL A 28 0.86 0.43 6.74
CA VAL A 28 1.00 -0.84 7.46
C VAL A 28 2.11 -0.70 8.49
N LYS A 29 1.86 -1.14 9.71
CA LYS A 29 2.92 -1.31 10.70
C LYS A 29 3.73 -2.56 10.40
N SER A 30 5.04 -2.46 10.47
CA SER A 30 5.94 -3.55 10.12
C SER A 30 7.09 -3.67 11.12
N SER A 31 7.81 -4.78 11.03
CA SER A 31 9.00 -5.07 11.85
C SER A 31 10.28 -4.53 11.21
N ILE A 32 10.27 -3.24 10.87
CA ILE A 32 11.41 -2.58 10.22
C ILE A 32 12.39 -2.13 11.30
N VAL A 33 13.66 -2.43 11.14
CA VAL A 33 14.68 -2.11 12.12
C VAL A 33 15.83 -1.24 11.60
N CYS A 34 15.99 -1.10 10.27
CA CYS A 34 17.06 -0.30 9.69
C CYS A 34 16.81 0.04 8.21
N GLU A 35 17.67 0.87 7.64
CA GLU A 35 17.62 1.29 6.24
C GLU A 35 17.70 0.12 5.25
N MET A 36 18.43 -0.94 5.58
CA MET A 36 18.50 -2.14 4.76
C MET A 36 17.14 -2.83 4.63
N CYS A 37 16.34 -2.81 5.68
CA CYS A 37 14.96 -3.30 5.64
C CYS A 37 14.09 -2.44 4.71
N LYS A 38 14.28 -1.13 4.77
CA LYS A 38 13.60 -0.17 3.89
C LYS A 38 13.88 -0.50 2.42
N GLU A 39 15.14 -0.62 2.04
CA GLU A 39 15.52 -0.96 0.67
C GLU A 39 14.92 -2.30 0.22
N THR A 40 15.01 -3.32 1.04
CA THR A 40 14.45 -4.64 0.76
C THR A 40 12.95 -4.60 0.50
N ILE A 41 12.20 -3.87 1.32
CA ILE A 41 10.75 -3.74 1.19
C ILE A 41 10.38 -2.91 -0.04
N GLU A 42 11.02 -1.76 -0.21
CA GLU A 42 10.75 -0.88 -1.35
C GLU A 42 11.04 -1.57 -2.68
N GLU A 43 12.16 -2.24 -2.80
CA GLU A 43 12.51 -3.01 -3.99
C GLU A 43 11.57 -4.21 -4.19
N GLY A 44 11.30 -4.95 -3.13
CA GLY A 44 10.45 -6.15 -3.21
C GLY A 44 9.01 -5.85 -3.62
N LEU A 45 8.46 -4.71 -3.23
CA LEU A 45 7.11 -4.32 -3.58
C LEU A 45 7.02 -3.50 -4.87
N ALA A 46 8.06 -2.79 -5.25
CA ALA A 46 8.04 -1.88 -6.40
C ALA A 46 7.73 -2.58 -7.74
N TYR A 47 8.09 -3.84 -7.87
CA TYR A 47 7.88 -4.62 -9.09
C TYR A 47 6.54 -5.36 -9.14
N GLU A 48 5.77 -5.32 -8.06
CA GLU A 48 4.46 -5.97 -8.03
C GLU A 48 3.43 -5.22 -8.87
N LYS A 49 2.69 -5.97 -9.67
CA LYS A 49 1.62 -5.40 -10.49
C LYS A 49 0.53 -4.81 -9.59
N GLY A 50 0.20 -3.56 -9.83
CA GLY A 50 -0.79 -2.86 -9.04
C GLY A 50 -0.20 -1.96 -7.96
N ILE A 51 1.06 -2.11 -7.62
CA ILE A 51 1.76 -1.19 -6.73
C ILE A 51 2.21 0.04 -7.51
N LYS A 52 1.84 1.21 -7.04
CA LYS A 52 2.21 2.49 -7.66
C LYS A 52 3.34 3.20 -6.94
N ARG A 53 3.36 3.11 -5.64
CA ARG A 53 4.39 3.73 -4.80
C ARG A 53 4.52 3.01 -3.48
N VAL A 54 5.73 2.90 -3.00
CA VAL A 54 6.07 2.37 -1.69
C VAL A 54 7.02 3.34 -1.00
N GLN A 55 6.73 3.67 0.24
CA GLN A 55 7.62 4.46 1.10
C GLN A 55 7.69 3.82 2.47
N VAL A 56 8.88 3.56 2.92
CA VAL A 56 9.13 2.98 4.24
C VAL A 56 9.66 4.06 5.17
N ASP A 57 9.04 4.18 6.34
CA ASP A 57 9.50 5.02 7.43
C ASP A 57 10.11 4.13 8.52
N VAL A 58 11.42 4.17 8.62
CA VAL A 58 12.17 3.36 9.59
C VAL A 58 11.91 3.80 11.02
N GLU A 59 11.77 5.10 11.26
CA GLU A 59 11.52 5.64 12.60
C GLU A 59 10.13 5.28 13.12
N ALA A 60 9.14 5.36 12.26
CA ALA A 60 7.76 5.03 12.59
C ALA A 60 7.44 3.53 12.48
N ASN A 61 8.33 2.74 11.90
CA ASN A 61 8.11 1.32 11.58
C ASN A 61 6.87 1.09 10.71
N THR A 62 6.67 1.95 9.72
CA THR A 62 5.52 1.90 8.84
C THR A 62 5.91 1.79 7.38
N ILE A 63 5.03 1.15 6.61
CA ILE A 63 5.13 1.04 5.15
C ILE A 63 3.91 1.74 4.56
N TYR A 64 4.14 2.80 3.82
CA TYR A 64 3.11 3.45 3.03
C TYR A 64 3.07 2.85 1.64
N VAL A 65 1.90 2.43 1.20
CA VAL A 65 1.69 1.82 -0.12
C VAL A 65 0.56 2.53 -0.85
N LYS A 66 0.86 2.96 -2.06
CA LYS A 66 -0.13 3.44 -3.01
C LYS A 66 -0.33 2.38 -4.08
N TYR A 67 -1.57 1.96 -4.29
CA TYR A 67 -1.86 0.81 -5.14
C TYR A 67 -3.17 0.96 -5.90
N ASN A 68 -3.37 0.10 -6.88
CA ASN A 68 -4.62 0.02 -7.63
C ASN A 68 -5.50 -1.08 -7.01
N ASP A 69 -6.60 -0.67 -6.39
CA ASP A 69 -7.56 -1.56 -5.71
C ASP A 69 -8.23 -2.59 -6.64
N LYS A 70 -8.19 -2.35 -7.93
CA LYS A 70 -8.68 -3.32 -8.93
C LYS A 70 -7.71 -4.47 -9.17
N LYS A 71 -6.45 -4.29 -8.84
CA LYS A 71 -5.39 -5.29 -9.06
C LYS A 71 -4.92 -5.95 -7.78
N LEU A 72 -4.95 -5.24 -6.67
CA LEU A 72 -4.50 -5.70 -5.36
C LEU A 72 -5.47 -5.29 -4.27
N THR A 73 -5.63 -6.15 -3.28
CA THR A 73 -6.33 -5.85 -2.04
C THR A 73 -5.34 -5.54 -0.93
N GLU A 74 -5.81 -4.90 0.14
CA GLU A 74 -4.98 -4.66 1.34
C GLU A 74 -4.41 -5.97 1.90
N THR A 75 -5.21 -7.03 1.92
CA THR A 75 -4.79 -8.35 2.39
C THR A 75 -3.64 -8.92 1.54
N GLU A 76 -3.76 -8.83 0.23
CA GLU A 76 -2.69 -9.28 -0.68
C GLU A 76 -1.40 -8.50 -0.48
N ILE A 77 -1.48 -7.19 -0.25
CA ILE A 77 -0.31 -6.35 0.04
C ILE A 77 0.35 -6.77 1.35
N LYS A 78 -0.43 -7.04 2.39
CA LYS A 78 0.10 -7.55 3.67
C LYS A 78 0.77 -8.92 3.50
N GLU A 79 0.19 -9.78 2.69
CA GLU A 79 0.80 -11.08 2.36
C GLU A 79 2.12 -10.93 1.60
N LEU A 80 2.20 -9.99 0.66
CA LEU A 80 3.45 -9.69 -0.06
C LEU A 80 4.54 -9.22 0.91
N ILE A 81 4.21 -8.35 1.85
CA ILE A 81 5.14 -7.89 2.89
C ILE A 81 5.59 -9.07 3.76
N SER A 82 4.67 -9.94 4.15
CA SER A 82 4.97 -11.16 4.91
C SER A 82 5.95 -12.07 4.17
N LYS A 83 5.76 -12.26 2.88
CA LYS A 83 6.64 -13.08 2.03
C LYS A 83 8.06 -12.50 1.90
N LEU A 84 8.22 -11.21 2.14
CA LEU A 84 9.55 -10.58 2.21
C LEU A 84 10.24 -10.80 3.56
N GLY A 85 9.53 -11.35 4.54
CA GLY A 85 10.07 -11.64 5.87
C GLY A 85 9.74 -10.59 6.93
N TYR A 86 8.80 -9.69 6.65
CA TYR A 86 8.40 -8.62 7.56
C TYR A 86 6.96 -8.77 8.02
N ALA A 87 6.67 -8.33 9.23
CA ALA A 87 5.30 -8.27 9.71
C ALA A 87 4.50 -7.19 8.95
N ALA A 88 3.21 -7.41 8.80
CA ALA A 88 2.29 -6.47 8.19
C ALA A 88 1.03 -6.38 9.05
N ASP A 89 0.96 -5.40 9.94
CA ASP A 89 -0.06 -5.26 10.98
C ASP A 89 -0.24 -6.59 11.76
N GLU A 90 -1.39 -7.25 11.63
CA GLU A 90 -1.70 -8.54 12.26
C GLU A 90 -1.07 -9.74 11.55
N VAL A 91 -0.60 -9.58 10.34
CA VAL A 91 0.01 -10.66 9.55
C VAL A 91 1.45 -10.87 9.97
N LYS A 92 1.76 -12.09 10.40
CA LYS A 92 3.12 -12.45 10.81
C LYS A 92 4.03 -12.61 9.58
N PRO A 93 5.33 -12.31 9.71
CA PRO A 93 6.27 -12.57 8.64
C PRO A 93 6.34 -14.05 8.29
N ASP A 94 6.54 -14.34 7.02
CA ASP A 94 6.86 -15.70 6.58
C ASP A 94 8.13 -16.17 7.27
N LYS A 95 8.06 -17.32 7.90
CA LYS A 95 9.15 -17.83 8.75
C LYS A 95 10.44 -18.10 7.97
N GLU A 96 10.31 -18.67 6.80
CA GLU A 96 11.46 -18.98 5.95
C GLU A 96 12.10 -17.70 5.42
N ALA A 97 11.28 -16.76 4.92
CA ALA A 97 11.73 -15.47 4.45
C ALA A 97 12.42 -14.66 5.56
N TYR A 98 11.85 -14.68 6.76
CA TYR A 98 12.45 -14.03 7.93
C TYR A 98 13.83 -14.59 8.26
N ASN A 99 13.97 -15.90 8.23
CA ASN A 99 15.25 -16.56 8.53
C ASN A 99 16.31 -16.28 7.46
N ASN A 100 15.92 -15.93 6.24
CA ASN A 100 16.81 -15.57 5.15
C ASN A 100 17.19 -14.09 5.12
N LEU A 101 16.59 -13.25 5.97
CA LEU A 101 16.97 -11.85 6.08
C LEU A 101 18.36 -11.67 6.66
N HIS A 102 19.01 -10.56 6.33
CA HIS A 102 20.22 -10.15 7.01
C HIS A 102 19.99 -10.09 8.52
N GLY A 103 21.00 -10.44 9.31
CA GLY A 103 20.90 -10.43 10.77
C GLY A 103 20.39 -9.10 11.34
N CYS A 104 20.75 -7.99 10.74
CA CYS A 104 20.26 -6.68 11.15
C CYS A 104 18.76 -6.46 10.93
N CYS A 105 18.16 -7.17 9.99
CA CYS A 105 16.72 -7.11 9.73
C CYS A 105 15.90 -8.04 10.61
N GLN A 106 16.56 -8.93 11.35
CA GLN A 106 15.93 -9.86 12.28
C GLN A 106 15.86 -9.32 13.71
N LYS A 107 16.83 -8.54 14.11
CA LYS A 107 16.94 -8.05 15.49
C LYS A 107 17.23 -6.56 15.53
N PRO A 108 16.55 -5.80 16.38
CA PRO A 108 16.89 -4.38 16.61
C PRO A 108 18.36 -4.23 17.04
N GLY A 109 19.04 -3.27 16.44
CA GLY A 109 20.42 -2.95 16.75
C GLY A 109 21.49 -3.79 16.06
N ALA A 110 21.11 -4.87 15.39
CA ALA A 110 22.08 -5.71 14.67
C ALA A 110 22.70 -5.01 13.46
N CYS A 111 21.97 -4.11 12.80
CA CYS A 111 22.46 -3.32 11.67
C CYS A 111 23.52 -2.28 12.06
N GLY A 112 23.48 -1.77 13.26
CA GLY A 112 24.46 -0.83 13.79
C GLY A 112 25.67 -1.53 14.41
N GLY A 113 25.64 -2.85 14.44
CA GLY A 113 26.71 -3.66 15.00
C GLY A 113 27.96 -3.59 14.14
N LYS A 114 28.97 -3.20 14.73
CA LYS A 114 30.28 -3.44 14.16
C LYS A 114 30.69 -4.84 14.49
#